data_94af5d1caa941c44b8bea793a28eabe0
#
_entry.id   94af5d1caa941c44b8bea793a28eabe0
#
_cell.length_a   1.000
_cell.length_b   1.000
_cell.length_c   1.000
_cell.angle_alpha   90.00
_cell.angle_beta   90.00
_cell.angle_gamma   90.00
#
_symmetry.space_group_name_H-M   'P 1'
#
loop_
_entity.id
_entity.type
_entity.pdbx_description
1 polymer ?
#
loop_
_entity_poly.entity_id
_entity_poly.type
_entity_poly.pdbx_seq_one_letter_code
_entity_poly.pdbx_strand_id
1 'polypeptide(L)'
;MKVLFLVQKEQRVILDRLYDSIARHAGDCDTRWLSSDEQANLKRYFREQVDISRYDRIVFFLRFKKEMRQWRFIRTLPNLVILEHDAYQNYILNKYRGKYARHYHRMPWVRVLCSGAHVTQRLCHEGIDAIFIPKGYDQALIQAQQRERNIELGFVGSLKSGVYAQRKQFLEQLAALENMEIVRTNSGQEYVDKLNSIRFFASADIGMGEYMIKNFEAMAAGCVLLAWQQGNGEEEALGLRDMENIVLYTSLEECRQKIAQLRANPALAQRIADAGQKLVERQYSFEALGQKIVWAMAEPLRQPQDYPRTPLQRLFG
;
A
#
# COMPACT_ATOMS: atom_id res chain seq x y z
N MET A 1 19.33 -12.68 -10.12
CA MET A 1 18.03 -13.35 -9.99
C MET A 1 17.16 -12.90 -11.16
N LYS A 2 16.69 -13.85 -11.98
CA LYS A 2 15.81 -13.54 -13.11
C LYS A 2 14.36 -13.55 -12.69
N VAL A 3 13.69 -12.42 -12.84
CA VAL A 3 12.32 -12.18 -12.35
C VAL A 3 11.36 -12.02 -13.51
N LEU A 4 10.23 -12.74 -13.48
CA LEU A 4 9.05 -12.42 -14.27
C LEU A 4 8.10 -11.59 -13.40
N PHE A 5 7.90 -10.32 -13.73
CA PHE A 5 7.02 -9.43 -12.97
C PHE A 5 5.76 -9.08 -13.76
N LEU A 6 4.61 -9.61 -13.33
CA LEU A 6 3.33 -9.40 -13.98
C LEU A 6 2.53 -8.33 -13.24
N VAL A 7 2.22 -7.24 -13.92
CA VAL A 7 1.52 -6.07 -13.36
C VAL A 7 0.26 -5.74 -14.15
N GLN A 8 -0.60 -4.91 -13.56
CA GLN A 8 -1.84 -4.46 -14.21
C GLN A 8 -1.54 -3.37 -15.24
N LYS A 9 -2.04 -3.52 -16.46
CA LYS A 9 -1.97 -2.48 -17.49
C LYS A 9 -2.86 -1.28 -17.15
N GLU A 10 -4.11 -1.53 -16.72
CA GLU A 10 -5.03 -0.46 -16.30
C GLU A 10 -4.92 -0.26 -14.79
N GLN A 11 -4.12 0.69 -14.37
CA GLN A 11 -3.88 1.04 -12.98
C GLN A 11 -4.85 2.12 -12.50
N ARG A 12 -5.27 2.03 -11.23
CA ARG A 12 -6.00 3.11 -10.55
C ARG A 12 -5.06 4.13 -9.89
N VAL A 13 -3.94 3.63 -9.43
CA VAL A 13 -2.83 4.40 -8.89
C VAL A 13 -1.63 4.11 -9.78
N ILE A 14 -0.94 5.13 -10.22
CA ILE A 14 0.24 4.98 -11.09
C ILE A 14 1.41 4.52 -10.21
N LEU A 15 1.91 3.33 -10.50
CA LEU A 15 3.01 2.70 -9.75
C LEU A 15 4.20 2.34 -10.67
N ASP A 16 4.23 2.90 -11.88
CA ASP A 16 5.25 2.54 -12.88
C ASP A 16 6.67 2.72 -12.35
N ARG A 17 6.94 3.81 -11.61
CA ARG A 17 8.27 4.03 -11.01
C ARG A 17 8.61 3.09 -9.86
N LEU A 18 7.61 2.53 -9.16
CA LEU A 18 7.85 1.42 -8.24
C LEU A 18 8.27 0.17 -9.01
N TYR A 19 7.58 -0.11 -10.13
CA TYR A 19 7.93 -1.25 -10.99
C TYR A 19 9.32 -1.10 -11.59
N ASP A 20 9.67 0.10 -12.06
CA ASP A 20 11.01 0.41 -12.56
C ASP A 20 12.09 0.24 -11.48
N SER A 21 11.80 0.63 -10.24
CA SER A 21 12.69 0.44 -9.12
C SER A 21 12.90 -1.04 -8.80
N ILE A 22 11.82 -1.82 -8.76
CA ILE A 22 11.89 -3.28 -8.59
C ILE A 22 12.75 -3.90 -9.70
N ALA A 23 12.52 -3.51 -10.95
CA ALA A 23 13.26 -4.04 -12.10
C ALA A 23 14.76 -3.73 -12.01
N ARG A 24 15.12 -2.51 -11.67
CA ARG A 24 16.53 -2.09 -11.50
C ARG A 24 17.24 -2.88 -10.39
N HIS A 25 16.60 -3.01 -9.22
CA HIS A 25 17.19 -3.72 -8.08
C HIS A 25 17.25 -5.24 -8.29
N ALA A 26 16.34 -5.83 -9.07
CA ALA A 26 16.39 -7.23 -9.45
C ALA A 26 17.53 -7.53 -10.44
N GLY A 27 17.91 -6.55 -11.25
CA GLY A 27 18.95 -6.64 -12.30
C GLY A 27 18.45 -7.28 -13.60
N ASP A 28 17.91 -8.50 -13.56
CA ASP A 28 17.29 -9.17 -14.71
C ASP A 28 15.79 -9.35 -14.43
N CYS A 29 14.96 -8.43 -14.94
CA CYS A 29 13.53 -8.39 -14.70
C CYS A 29 12.75 -8.21 -16.01
N ASP A 30 11.90 -9.19 -16.31
CA ASP A 30 10.93 -9.15 -17.41
C ASP A 30 9.59 -8.64 -16.86
N THR A 31 9.37 -7.32 -16.93
CA THR A 31 8.12 -6.69 -16.48
C THR A 31 7.09 -6.70 -17.60
N ARG A 32 5.91 -7.27 -17.34
CA ARG A 32 4.84 -7.39 -18.32
C ARG A 32 3.52 -6.81 -17.79
N TRP A 33 2.94 -5.90 -18.56
CA TRP A 33 1.67 -5.24 -18.27
C TRP A 33 0.50 -6.03 -18.84
N LEU A 34 -0.25 -6.71 -18.00
CA LEU A 34 -1.37 -7.54 -18.38
C LEU A 34 -2.66 -6.72 -18.46
N SER A 35 -3.35 -6.81 -19.58
CA SER A 35 -4.71 -6.32 -19.75
C SER A 35 -5.69 -7.02 -18.81
N SER A 36 -6.89 -6.48 -18.69
CA SER A 36 -7.95 -7.12 -17.89
C SER A 36 -8.29 -8.53 -18.37
N ASP A 37 -8.22 -8.80 -19.69
CA ASP A 37 -8.51 -10.11 -20.25
C ASP A 37 -7.37 -11.11 -19.96
N GLU A 38 -6.12 -10.72 -20.17
CA GLU A 38 -4.96 -11.56 -19.85
C GLU A 38 -4.92 -11.94 -18.38
N GLN A 39 -5.19 -10.97 -17.46
CA GLN A 39 -5.32 -11.26 -16.03
C GLN A 39 -6.47 -12.24 -15.72
N ALA A 40 -7.53 -12.28 -16.53
CA ALA A 40 -8.64 -13.23 -16.33
C ALA A 40 -8.32 -14.63 -16.89
N ASN A 41 -7.29 -14.77 -17.72
CA ASN A 41 -6.94 -15.98 -18.47
C ASN A 41 -5.45 -16.35 -18.29
N LEU A 42 -4.92 -16.28 -17.04
CA LEU A 42 -3.50 -16.52 -16.75
C LEU A 42 -2.99 -17.86 -17.26
N LYS A 43 -3.79 -18.94 -17.14
CA LYS A 43 -3.39 -20.26 -17.66
C LYS A 43 -3.08 -20.23 -19.16
N ARG A 44 -3.92 -19.55 -19.96
CA ARG A 44 -3.68 -19.36 -21.40
C ARG A 44 -2.45 -18.50 -21.64
N TYR A 45 -2.36 -17.36 -20.93
CA TYR A 45 -1.25 -16.43 -21.04
C TYR A 45 0.10 -17.13 -20.79
N PHE A 46 0.22 -17.88 -19.70
CA PHE A 46 1.44 -18.61 -19.37
C PHE A 46 1.80 -19.65 -20.43
N ARG A 47 0.82 -20.43 -20.90
CA ARG A 47 1.05 -21.44 -21.95
C ARG A 47 1.57 -20.83 -23.25
N GLU A 48 1.08 -19.65 -23.63
CA GLU A 48 1.34 -19.04 -24.94
C GLU A 48 2.52 -18.06 -24.90
N GLN A 49 2.82 -17.44 -23.75
CA GLN A 49 3.72 -16.31 -23.67
C GLN A 49 4.87 -16.48 -22.66
N VAL A 50 4.88 -17.53 -21.84
CA VAL A 50 5.82 -17.64 -20.73
C VAL A 50 6.52 -19.01 -20.73
N ASP A 51 7.84 -18.99 -20.84
CA ASP A 51 8.67 -20.14 -20.50
C ASP A 51 9.09 -19.98 -19.01
N ILE A 52 8.39 -20.70 -18.14
CA ILE A 52 8.57 -20.63 -16.67
C ILE A 52 10.01 -21.02 -16.26
N SER A 53 10.66 -21.94 -17.00
CA SER A 53 12.00 -22.44 -16.67
C SER A 53 13.08 -21.35 -16.72
N ARG A 54 12.79 -20.22 -17.35
CA ARG A 54 13.71 -19.09 -17.48
C ARG A 54 13.80 -18.19 -16.25
N TYR A 55 12.91 -18.34 -15.24
CA TYR A 55 12.77 -17.40 -14.16
C TYR A 55 13.01 -18.03 -12.80
N ASP A 56 13.82 -17.35 -11.98
CA ASP A 56 14.06 -17.72 -10.59
C ASP A 56 12.89 -17.34 -9.68
N ARG A 57 12.15 -16.29 -10.06
CA ARG A 57 10.97 -15.78 -9.36
C ARG A 57 9.89 -15.37 -10.34
N ILE A 58 8.64 -15.65 -9.96
CA ILE A 58 7.45 -15.11 -10.61
C ILE A 58 6.78 -14.18 -9.60
N VAL A 59 6.54 -12.94 -9.99
CA VAL A 59 5.96 -11.92 -9.10
C VAL A 59 4.66 -11.41 -9.69
N PHE A 60 3.60 -11.43 -8.89
CA PHE A 60 2.30 -10.89 -9.26
C PHE A 60 2.00 -9.61 -8.50
N PHE A 61 1.54 -8.60 -9.23
CA PHE A 61 0.82 -7.46 -8.70
C PHE A 61 -0.43 -7.23 -9.55
N LEU A 62 -1.37 -8.16 -9.41
CA LEU A 62 -2.56 -8.29 -10.26
C LEU A 62 -3.83 -7.93 -9.46
N ARG A 63 -4.96 -7.85 -10.17
CA ARG A 63 -6.25 -7.64 -9.50
C ARG A 63 -6.68 -8.89 -8.76
N PHE A 64 -6.73 -8.83 -7.45
CA PHE A 64 -7.15 -9.94 -6.58
C PHE A 64 -8.44 -10.64 -7.06
N LYS A 65 -9.45 -9.87 -7.50
CA LYS A 65 -10.70 -10.44 -8.04
C LYS A 65 -10.48 -11.40 -9.22
N LYS A 66 -9.45 -11.17 -10.03
CA LYS A 66 -9.10 -12.02 -11.19
C LYS A 66 -8.23 -13.18 -10.75
N GLU A 67 -7.24 -12.90 -9.94
CA GLU A 67 -6.30 -13.86 -9.39
C GLU A 67 -7.01 -14.97 -8.59
N MET A 68 -7.84 -14.61 -7.62
CA MET A 68 -8.51 -15.58 -6.74
C MET A 68 -9.39 -16.62 -7.45
N ARG A 69 -9.82 -16.34 -8.70
CA ARG A 69 -10.63 -17.25 -9.49
C ARG A 69 -9.79 -18.33 -10.18
N GLN A 70 -8.50 -18.12 -10.31
CA GLN A 70 -7.57 -18.98 -11.04
C GLN A 70 -6.59 -19.73 -10.12
N TRP A 71 -6.89 -19.81 -8.83
CA TRP A 71 -6.01 -20.41 -7.81
C TRP A 71 -5.52 -21.82 -8.17
N ARG A 72 -6.36 -22.65 -8.92
CA ARG A 72 -5.97 -23.99 -9.35
C ARG A 72 -4.79 -23.98 -10.33
N PHE A 73 -4.72 -22.99 -11.18
CA PHE A 73 -3.58 -22.77 -12.08
C PHE A 73 -2.42 -22.12 -11.31
N ILE A 74 -2.69 -21.05 -10.56
CA ILE A 74 -1.66 -20.26 -9.87
C ILE A 74 -0.86 -21.13 -8.91
N ARG A 75 -1.51 -22.07 -8.20
CA ARG A 75 -0.84 -23.01 -7.32
C ARG A 75 0.14 -23.98 -8.03
N THR A 76 0.14 -24.06 -9.33
CA THR A 76 1.10 -24.87 -10.09
C THR A 76 2.37 -24.11 -10.45
N LEU A 77 2.38 -22.79 -10.24
CA LEU A 77 3.53 -21.94 -10.53
C LEU A 77 4.59 -22.10 -9.43
N PRO A 78 5.86 -22.33 -9.79
CA PRO A 78 6.95 -22.38 -8.84
C PRO A 78 7.37 -20.97 -8.42
N ASN A 79 7.97 -20.85 -7.24
CA ASN A 79 8.69 -19.65 -6.79
C ASN A 79 7.86 -18.35 -6.93
N LEU A 80 6.55 -18.43 -6.64
CA LEU A 80 5.62 -17.32 -6.76
C LEU A 80 5.67 -16.40 -5.53
N VAL A 81 5.75 -15.11 -5.79
CA VAL A 81 5.59 -14.02 -4.82
C VAL A 81 4.43 -13.14 -5.25
N ILE A 82 3.56 -12.76 -4.33
CA ILE A 82 2.42 -11.87 -4.58
C ILE A 82 2.64 -10.56 -3.82
N LEU A 83 2.67 -9.46 -4.54
CA LEU A 83 2.66 -8.11 -3.97
C LEU A 83 1.21 -7.67 -3.78
N GLU A 84 0.81 -7.36 -2.53
CA GLU A 84 -0.59 -7.13 -2.18
C GLU A 84 -0.80 -5.88 -1.32
N HIS A 85 -1.53 -4.91 -1.84
CA HIS A 85 -1.80 -3.63 -1.20
C HIS A 85 -3.21 -3.50 -0.59
N ASP A 86 -4.04 -4.52 -0.75
CA ASP A 86 -5.45 -4.49 -0.35
C ASP A 86 -5.84 -5.60 0.64
N ALA A 87 -4.85 -6.35 1.17
CA ALA A 87 -5.09 -7.50 2.06
C ALA A 87 -5.83 -7.12 3.35
N TYR A 88 -5.80 -5.85 3.80
CA TYR A 88 -6.62 -5.36 4.92
C TYR A 88 -8.11 -5.66 4.75
N GLN A 89 -8.60 -5.74 3.50
CA GLN A 89 -9.98 -6.08 3.17
C GLN A 89 -10.38 -7.49 3.62
N ASN A 90 -9.41 -8.35 3.93
CA ASN A 90 -9.67 -9.67 4.53
C ASN A 90 -10.33 -9.57 5.90
N TYR A 91 -10.05 -8.50 6.63
CA TYR A 91 -10.36 -8.36 8.04
C TYR A 91 -11.45 -7.31 8.36
N ILE A 92 -11.89 -6.57 7.38
CA ILE A 92 -12.97 -5.59 7.52
C ILE A 92 -14.27 -6.09 6.90
N LEU A 93 -15.40 -5.48 7.28
CA LEU A 93 -16.73 -5.86 6.76
C LEU A 93 -16.88 -5.37 5.31
N ASN A 94 -16.62 -6.26 4.35
CA ASN A 94 -16.80 -6.03 2.92
C ASN A 94 -16.94 -7.37 2.16
N LYS A 95 -17.09 -7.29 0.83
CA LYS A 95 -17.23 -8.46 -0.05
C LYS A 95 -15.98 -9.38 -0.13
N TYR A 96 -14.84 -8.94 0.36
CA TYR A 96 -13.57 -9.70 0.35
C TYR A 96 -13.20 -10.27 1.73
N ARG A 97 -14.02 -10.06 2.76
CA ARG A 97 -13.77 -10.59 4.09
C ARG A 97 -13.49 -12.10 4.05
N GLY A 98 -12.36 -12.51 4.60
CA GLY A 98 -11.89 -13.90 4.63
C GLY A 98 -11.47 -14.49 3.27
N LYS A 99 -11.48 -13.72 2.18
CA LYS A 99 -11.16 -14.25 0.85
C LYS A 99 -9.68 -14.24 0.52
N TYR A 100 -8.92 -13.27 1.04
CA TYR A 100 -7.47 -13.22 0.86
C TYR A 100 -6.80 -14.39 1.59
N ALA A 101 -7.04 -14.56 2.87
CA ALA A 101 -6.48 -15.68 3.63
C ALA A 101 -6.88 -17.03 3.02
N ARG A 102 -8.16 -17.21 2.67
CA ARG A 102 -8.62 -18.44 1.99
C ARG A 102 -7.89 -18.68 0.66
N HIS A 103 -7.59 -17.64 -0.08
CA HIS A 103 -6.85 -17.75 -1.33
C HIS A 103 -5.42 -18.22 -1.08
N TYR A 104 -4.71 -17.60 -0.14
CA TYR A 104 -3.33 -17.94 0.18
C TYR A 104 -3.21 -19.33 0.83
N HIS A 105 -4.15 -19.74 1.67
CA HIS A 105 -4.18 -21.12 2.21
C HIS A 105 -4.26 -22.22 1.14
N ARG A 106 -4.74 -21.91 -0.04
CA ARG A 106 -4.73 -22.85 -1.18
C ARG A 106 -3.34 -23.01 -1.82
N MET A 107 -2.43 -22.13 -1.47
CA MET A 107 -1.07 -22.04 -2.00
C MET A 107 -0.08 -21.70 -0.87
N PRO A 108 0.06 -22.58 0.16
CA PRO A 108 0.77 -22.24 1.41
C PRO A 108 2.28 -21.99 1.25
N TRP A 109 2.86 -22.31 0.09
CA TRP A 109 4.24 -22.02 -0.27
C TRP A 109 4.44 -20.65 -0.92
N VAL A 110 3.37 -19.94 -1.28
CA VAL A 110 3.46 -18.62 -1.90
C VAL A 110 3.80 -17.57 -0.86
N ARG A 111 4.79 -16.73 -1.15
CA ARG A 111 5.11 -15.56 -0.34
C ARG A 111 4.21 -14.39 -0.71
N VAL A 112 3.67 -13.69 0.30
CA VAL A 112 2.82 -12.53 0.12
C VAL A 112 3.50 -11.31 0.74
N LEU A 113 3.77 -10.28 -0.06
CA LEU A 113 4.31 -9.00 0.41
C LEU A 113 3.14 -8.06 0.67
N CYS A 114 2.81 -7.82 1.94
CA CYS A 114 1.63 -7.07 2.38
C CYS A 114 1.97 -5.67 2.87
N SER A 115 1.10 -4.70 2.59
CA SER A 115 1.33 -3.29 2.91
C SER A 115 0.98 -2.86 4.34
N GLY A 116 0.22 -3.63 5.11
CA GLY A 116 -0.09 -3.36 6.51
C GLY A 116 0.67 -4.28 7.46
N ALA A 117 1.33 -3.73 8.49
CA ALA A 117 2.09 -4.51 9.46
C ALA A 117 1.19 -5.44 10.27
N HIS A 118 0.08 -4.90 10.81
CA HIS A 118 -0.90 -5.69 11.54
C HIS A 118 -1.55 -6.76 10.66
N VAL A 119 -1.88 -6.44 9.41
CA VAL A 119 -2.42 -7.38 8.42
C VAL A 119 -1.43 -8.52 8.19
N THR A 120 -0.15 -8.20 8.01
CA THR A 120 0.94 -9.17 7.83
C THR A 120 1.06 -10.10 9.04
N GLN A 121 1.07 -9.57 10.26
CA GLN A 121 1.10 -10.39 11.49
C GLN A 121 -0.06 -11.37 11.54
N ARG A 122 -1.28 -10.93 11.22
CA ARG A 122 -2.46 -11.80 11.19
C ARG A 122 -2.32 -12.92 10.17
N LEU A 123 -1.87 -12.61 8.96
CA LEU A 123 -1.63 -13.61 7.92
C LEU A 123 -0.55 -14.62 8.35
N CYS A 124 0.53 -14.15 9.01
CA CYS A 124 1.55 -15.04 9.58
C CYS A 124 0.99 -15.95 10.67
N HIS A 125 0.17 -15.45 11.60
CA HIS A 125 -0.50 -16.26 12.63
C HIS A 125 -1.44 -17.29 12.01
N GLU A 126 -2.02 -17.00 10.85
CA GLU A 126 -2.83 -17.95 10.07
C GLU A 126 -1.96 -18.93 9.25
N GLY A 127 -0.62 -18.91 9.39
CA GLY A 127 0.31 -19.84 8.74
C GLY A 127 0.73 -19.44 7.31
N ILE A 128 0.34 -18.28 6.82
CA ILE A 128 0.72 -17.76 5.50
C ILE A 128 2.14 -17.17 5.56
N ASP A 129 2.95 -17.39 4.52
CA ASP A 129 4.27 -16.76 4.38
C ASP A 129 4.06 -15.30 3.93
N ALA A 130 3.94 -14.40 4.90
CA ALA A 130 3.71 -12.98 4.65
C ALA A 130 4.87 -12.13 5.18
N ILE A 131 5.28 -11.13 4.39
CA ILE A 131 6.30 -10.14 4.76
C ILE A 131 5.70 -8.74 4.64
N PHE A 132 5.98 -7.88 5.63
CA PHE A 132 5.54 -6.49 5.63
C PHE A 132 6.39 -5.64 4.70
N ILE A 133 5.77 -5.07 3.68
CA ILE A 133 6.34 -4.04 2.79
C ILE A 133 5.33 -2.90 2.70
N PRO A 134 5.56 -1.77 3.36
CA PRO A 134 4.58 -0.70 3.42
C PRO A 134 4.32 -0.06 2.06
N LYS A 135 3.22 0.68 1.97
CA LYS A 135 3.00 1.62 0.88
C LYS A 135 4.00 2.77 0.98
N GLY A 136 4.19 3.48 -0.11
CA GLY A 136 5.08 4.64 -0.16
C GLY A 136 4.66 5.62 -1.24
N TYR A 137 5.58 6.41 -1.74
CA TYR A 137 5.30 7.48 -2.66
C TYR A 137 6.33 7.55 -3.80
N ASP A 138 5.93 8.18 -4.89
CA ASP A 138 6.79 8.47 -6.04
C ASP A 138 7.65 9.70 -5.76
N GLN A 139 8.92 9.51 -5.39
CA GLN A 139 9.84 10.59 -5.04
C GLN A 139 10.26 11.48 -6.23
N ALA A 140 10.00 11.03 -7.45
CA ALA A 140 10.25 11.87 -8.62
C ALA A 140 9.06 12.78 -8.96
N LEU A 141 7.87 12.43 -8.50
CA LEU A 141 6.66 13.23 -8.68
C LEU A 141 6.36 14.10 -7.46
N ILE A 142 6.43 13.53 -6.27
CA ILE A 142 6.06 14.20 -5.01
C ILE A 142 7.32 14.70 -4.33
N GLN A 143 7.47 16.01 -4.30
CA GLN A 143 8.56 16.70 -3.63
C GLN A 143 8.04 17.94 -2.93
N ALA A 144 8.63 18.29 -1.80
CA ALA A 144 8.34 19.54 -1.13
C ALA A 144 8.84 20.71 -2.00
N GLN A 145 7.94 21.65 -2.27
CA GLN A 145 8.25 22.86 -3.05
C GLN A 145 8.42 24.05 -2.10
N GLN A 146 9.38 24.93 -2.39
CA GLN A 146 9.53 26.21 -1.70
C GLN A 146 8.47 27.19 -2.19
N ARG A 147 7.26 27.05 -1.64
CA ARG A 147 6.11 27.92 -1.97
C ARG A 147 5.28 28.19 -0.72
N GLU A 148 4.54 29.29 -0.75
CA GLU A 148 3.58 29.61 0.30
C GLU A 148 2.47 28.54 0.37
N ARG A 149 2.16 28.09 1.59
CA ARG A 149 1.07 27.16 1.87
C ARG A 149 -0.16 27.94 2.28
N ASN A 150 -0.99 28.31 1.30
CA ASN A 150 -2.15 29.15 1.50
C ASN A 150 -3.40 28.39 2.00
N ILE A 151 -3.36 27.06 2.07
CA ILE A 151 -4.41 26.22 2.65
C ILE A 151 -3.90 25.71 4.00
N GLU A 152 -4.49 26.24 5.08
CA GLU A 152 -4.06 25.83 6.42
C GLU A 152 -4.39 24.36 6.69
N LEU A 153 -5.62 23.94 6.44
CA LEU A 153 -6.11 22.58 6.66
C LEU A 153 -6.78 22.05 5.40
N GLY A 154 -6.37 20.87 4.94
CA GLY A 154 -6.93 20.34 3.71
C GLY A 154 -6.85 18.82 3.57
N PHE A 155 -7.64 18.31 2.64
CA PHE A 155 -7.59 16.93 2.16
C PHE A 155 -7.72 16.91 0.64
N VAL A 156 -6.87 16.14 -0.04
CA VAL A 156 -6.94 15.92 -1.49
C VAL A 156 -7.23 14.46 -1.78
N GLY A 157 -8.40 14.16 -2.33
CA GLY A 157 -8.71 12.78 -2.68
C GLY A 157 -10.18 12.48 -2.90
N SER A 158 -10.47 11.21 -3.20
CA SER A 158 -11.83 10.74 -3.43
C SER A 158 -12.51 10.30 -2.13
N LEU A 159 -13.77 10.72 -1.94
CA LEU A 159 -14.66 10.27 -0.87
C LEU A 159 -15.82 9.41 -1.39
N LYS A 160 -15.79 8.99 -2.67
CA LYS A 160 -16.92 8.35 -3.34
C LYS A 160 -17.07 6.84 -3.09
N SER A 161 -16.04 6.16 -2.59
CA SER A 161 -16.10 4.71 -2.35
C SER A 161 -16.81 4.40 -1.04
N GLY A 162 -17.68 3.38 -1.02
CA GLY A 162 -18.32 2.91 0.21
C GLY A 162 -17.33 2.42 1.29
N VAL A 163 -16.13 1.98 0.88
CA VAL A 163 -15.03 1.65 1.82
C VAL A 163 -14.55 2.89 2.59
N TYR A 164 -14.79 4.08 2.05
CA TYR A 164 -14.40 5.36 2.64
C TYR A 164 -15.55 6.08 3.37
N ALA A 165 -16.64 5.39 3.72
CA ALA A 165 -17.79 6.04 4.35
C ALA A 165 -17.43 6.72 5.68
N GLN A 166 -16.66 6.05 6.54
CA GLN A 166 -16.20 6.62 7.82
C GLN A 166 -15.23 7.78 7.61
N ARG A 167 -14.30 7.67 6.65
CA ARG A 167 -13.42 8.79 6.25
C ARG A 167 -14.24 9.99 5.81
N LYS A 168 -15.21 9.77 4.92
CA LYS A 168 -16.07 10.83 4.41
C LYS A 168 -16.79 11.54 5.54
N GLN A 169 -17.47 10.79 6.41
CA GLN A 169 -18.20 11.33 7.55
C GLN A 169 -17.29 12.16 8.47
N PHE A 170 -16.11 11.64 8.82
CA PHE A 170 -15.16 12.33 9.66
C PHE A 170 -14.67 13.64 9.03
N LEU A 171 -14.23 13.60 7.78
CA LEU A 171 -13.71 14.81 7.10
C LEU A 171 -14.79 15.86 6.88
N GLU A 172 -16.03 15.47 6.59
CA GLU A 172 -17.17 16.40 6.51
C GLU A 172 -17.51 17.03 7.85
N GLN A 173 -17.45 16.27 8.95
CA GLN A 173 -17.63 16.81 10.31
C GLN A 173 -16.50 17.76 10.71
N LEU A 174 -15.25 17.39 10.40
CA LEU A 174 -14.09 18.26 10.66
C LEU A 174 -14.21 19.57 9.86
N ALA A 175 -14.58 19.49 8.58
CA ALA A 175 -14.75 20.66 7.72
C ALA A 175 -15.90 21.58 8.15
N ALA A 176 -16.93 21.05 8.81
CA ALA A 176 -18.02 21.85 9.37
C ALA A 176 -17.61 22.65 10.63
N LEU A 177 -16.56 22.23 11.33
CA LEU A 177 -16.08 22.84 12.58
C LEU A 177 -14.79 23.65 12.40
N GLU A 178 -14.02 23.33 11.39
CA GLU A 178 -12.75 23.97 11.06
C GLU A 178 -12.81 24.47 9.60
N ASN A 179 -12.07 25.55 9.29
CA ASN A 179 -11.95 26.02 7.92
C ASN A 179 -11.05 25.06 7.12
N MET A 180 -11.65 23.98 6.60
CA MET A 180 -10.96 22.91 5.90
C MET A 180 -11.36 22.83 4.44
N GLU A 181 -10.36 22.72 3.55
CA GLU A 181 -10.58 22.50 2.13
C GLU A 181 -10.57 20.99 1.79
N ILE A 182 -11.67 20.48 1.24
CA ILE A 182 -11.77 19.11 0.73
C ILE A 182 -11.89 19.15 -0.78
N VAL A 183 -10.86 18.71 -1.48
CA VAL A 183 -10.80 18.82 -2.94
C VAL A 183 -10.45 17.50 -3.61
N ARG A 184 -10.78 17.43 -4.91
CA ARG A 184 -10.32 16.38 -5.80
C ARG A 184 -9.67 17.05 -7.00
N THR A 185 -8.45 16.60 -7.31
CA THR A 185 -7.67 17.02 -8.48
C THR A 185 -7.56 15.89 -9.49
N ASN A 186 -7.07 16.19 -10.67
CA ASN A 186 -6.46 15.20 -11.53
C ASN A 186 -5.15 14.72 -10.93
N SER A 187 -4.67 13.55 -11.34
CA SER A 187 -3.33 13.06 -11.00
C SER A 187 -2.25 13.87 -11.74
N GLY A 188 -1.02 13.81 -11.25
CA GLY A 188 0.09 14.55 -11.82
C GLY A 188 0.29 15.92 -11.18
N GLN A 189 0.68 16.93 -11.96
CA GLN A 189 1.12 18.24 -11.43
C GLN A 189 0.05 18.97 -10.62
N GLU A 190 -1.20 18.93 -11.05
CA GLU A 190 -2.31 19.55 -10.31
C GLU A 190 -2.44 18.99 -8.88
N TYR A 191 -2.28 17.67 -8.73
CA TYR A 191 -2.27 17.01 -7.42
C TYR A 191 -1.07 17.46 -6.57
N VAL A 192 0.12 17.49 -7.16
CA VAL A 192 1.35 17.91 -6.49
C VAL A 192 1.25 19.37 -6.02
N ASP A 193 0.77 20.26 -6.87
CA ASP A 193 0.60 21.68 -6.55
C ASP A 193 -0.40 21.89 -5.42
N LYS A 194 -1.53 21.19 -5.48
CA LYS A 194 -2.54 21.25 -4.41
C LYS A 194 -1.98 20.72 -3.09
N LEU A 195 -1.27 19.61 -3.12
CA LEU A 195 -0.65 19.03 -1.92
C LEU A 195 0.37 19.99 -1.29
N ASN A 196 1.21 20.63 -2.12
CA ASN A 196 2.19 21.62 -1.67
C ASN A 196 1.58 22.95 -1.19
N SER A 197 0.31 23.22 -1.48
CA SER A 197 -0.40 24.39 -0.95
C SER A 197 -1.00 24.17 0.44
N ILE A 198 -1.04 22.92 0.95
CA ILE A 198 -1.62 22.55 2.24
C ILE A 198 -0.53 22.53 3.32
N ARG A 199 -0.84 23.14 4.48
CA ARG A 199 0.02 23.11 5.66
C ARG A 199 -0.26 21.87 6.53
N PHE A 200 -1.52 21.66 6.90
CA PHE A 200 -1.99 20.53 7.68
C PHE A 200 -2.84 19.63 6.80
N PHE A 201 -2.35 18.41 6.53
CA PHE A 201 -3.10 17.44 5.73
C PHE A 201 -3.87 16.49 6.66
N ALA A 202 -5.19 16.55 6.64
CA ALA A 202 -6.04 15.68 7.45
C ALA A 202 -6.36 14.37 6.70
N SER A 203 -5.91 13.25 7.24
CA SER A 203 -6.19 11.91 6.72
C SER A 203 -6.97 11.08 7.72
N ALA A 204 -8.05 10.45 7.30
CA ALA A 204 -8.95 9.68 8.15
C ALA A 204 -9.13 8.26 7.60
N ASP A 205 -8.08 7.43 7.66
CA ASP A 205 -8.10 6.03 7.20
C ASP A 205 -8.76 5.11 8.25
N ILE A 206 -9.94 5.50 8.72
CA ILE A 206 -10.67 4.86 9.82
C ILE A 206 -11.06 3.43 9.46
N GLY A 207 -10.66 2.49 10.32
CA GLY A 207 -10.99 1.07 10.17
C GLY A 207 -10.23 0.33 9.08
N MET A 208 -9.20 0.93 8.47
CA MET A 208 -8.41 0.27 7.44
C MET A 208 -7.29 -0.60 8.01
N GLY A 209 -6.78 -0.27 9.22
CA GLY A 209 -5.69 -1.00 9.87
C GLY A 209 -4.34 -0.84 9.19
N GLU A 210 -4.21 0.13 8.28
CA GLU A 210 -2.96 0.51 7.61
C GLU A 210 -3.03 1.93 7.04
N TYR A 211 -1.87 2.53 6.77
CA TYR A 211 -1.76 3.86 6.18
C TYR A 211 -1.78 3.80 4.65
N MET A 212 -2.63 4.62 4.03
CA MET A 212 -2.76 4.70 2.58
C MET A 212 -1.66 5.58 1.96
N ILE A 213 -1.42 5.41 0.65
CA ILE A 213 -0.38 6.11 -0.13
C ILE A 213 -0.37 7.63 0.15
N LYS A 214 -1.54 8.26 0.23
CA LYS A 214 -1.68 9.70 0.46
C LYS A 214 -1.02 10.21 1.74
N ASN A 215 -0.89 9.37 2.75
CA ASN A 215 -0.20 9.74 3.98
C ASN A 215 1.30 9.96 3.72
N PHE A 216 1.93 9.06 2.99
CA PHE A 216 3.33 9.17 2.60
C PHE A 216 3.56 10.34 1.63
N GLU A 217 2.64 10.54 0.68
CA GLU A 217 2.67 11.66 -0.26
C GLU A 217 2.57 13.02 0.47
N ALA A 218 1.67 13.15 1.44
CA ALA A 218 1.50 14.37 2.22
C ALA A 218 2.76 14.70 3.05
N MET A 219 3.33 13.70 3.71
CA MET A 219 4.59 13.88 4.45
C MET A 219 5.75 14.24 3.51
N ALA A 220 5.86 13.59 2.37
CA ALA A 220 6.91 13.87 1.37
C ALA A 220 6.79 15.27 0.77
N ALA A 221 5.57 15.77 0.61
CA ALA A 221 5.31 17.14 0.20
C ALA A 221 5.57 18.18 1.32
N GLY A 222 5.96 17.76 2.52
CA GLY A 222 6.24 18.63 3.67
C GLY A 222 5.00 19.15 4.39
N CYS A 223 3.86 18.47 4.30
CA CYS A 223 2.70 18.76 5.13
C CYS A 223 2.91 18.21 6.56
N VAL A 224 2.32 18.86 7.56
CA VAL A 224 2.03 18.18 8.82
C VAL A 224 0.91 17.19 8.56
N LEU A 225 1.19 15.91 8.66
CA LEU A 225 0.15 14.88 8.53
C LEU A 225 -0.61 14.70 9.84
N LEU A 226 -1.92 14.97 9.84
CA LEU A 226 -2.85 14.54 10.87
C LEU A 226 -3.51 13.26 10.39
N ALA A 227 -3.35 12.16 11.13
CA ALA A 227 -3.84 10.86 10.69
C ALA A 227 -4.58 10.11 11.81
N TRP A 228 -5.61 9.37 11.42
CA TRP A 228 -6.27 8.43 12.31
C TRP A 228 -5.30 7.35 12.75
N GLN A 229 -5.15 7.16 14.06
CA GLN A 229 -4.28 6.13 14.62
C GLN A 229 -4.83 4.73 14.28
N GLN A 230 -4.00 3.90 13.66
CA GLN A 230 -4.38 2.54 13.26
C GLN A 230 -4.23 1.54 14.41
N GLY A 231 -3.23 1.75 15.28
CA GLY A 231 -2.93 0.86 16.40
C GLY A 231 -2.36 -0.49 16.00
N ASN A 232 -2.36 -1.42 16.93
CA ASN A 232 -1.91 -2.81 16.71
C ASN A 232 -0.47 -2.95 16.17
N GLY A 233 0.41 -2.00 16.53
CA GLY A 233 1.82 -2.01 16.11
C GLY A 233 2.07 -1.42 14.71
N GLU A 234 1.06 -0.83 14.06
CA GLU A 234 1.24 -0.25 12.72
C GLU A 234 2.15 0.97 12.76
N GLU A 235 1.97 1.86 13.74
CA GLU A 235 2.77 3.07 13.92
C GLU A 235 4.23 2.72 14.24
N GLU A 236 4.45 1.78 15.13
CA GLU A 236 5.80 1.32 15.52
C GLU A 236 6.54 0.69 14.34
N ALA A 237 5.85 -0.12 13.55
CA ALA A 237 6.43 -0.76 12.38
C ALA A 237 6.83 0.25 11.29
N LEU A 238 6.13 1.38 11.24
CA LEU A 238 6.40 2.48 10.31
C LEU A 238 7.33 3.56 10.91
N GLY A 239 7.71 3.46 12.20
CA GLY A 239 8.48 4.50 12.88
C GLY A 239 7.73 5.83 13.02
N LEU A 240 6.39 5.77 13.02
CA LEU A 240 5.50 6.91 13.23
C LEU A 240 5.36 7.21 14.71
N ARG A 241 5.57 8.47 15.11
CA ARG A 241 5.53 8.91 16.50
C ARG A 241 4.69 10.17 16.61
N ASP A 242 3.65 10.08 17.45
CA ASP A 242 2.73 11.19 17.68
C ASP A 242 3.46 12.45 18.18
N MET A 243 3.11 13.61 17.62
CA MET A 243 3.68 14.93 17.89
C MET A 243 5.20 15.05 17.67
N GLU A 244 5.84 14.02 17.06
CA GLU A 244 7.24 14.06 16.66
C GLU A 244 7.42 14.15 15.14
N ASN A 245 6.80 13.22 14.38
CA ASN A 245 6.88 13.15 12.91
C ASN A 245 5.53 12.96 12.20
N ILE A 246 4.47 12.85 12.98
CA ILE A 246 3.06 12.75 12.57
C ILE A 246 2.21 13.31 13.72
N VAL A 247 0.97 13.64 13.44
CA VAL A 247 -0.04 13.98 14.46
C VAL A 247 -1.13 12.91 14.41
N LEU A 248 -1.18 12.07 15.44
CA LEU A 248 -2.15 10.98 15.52
C LEU A 248 -3.39 11.42 16.30
N TYR A 249 -4.55 10.87 15.94
CA TYR A 249 -5.79 11.08 16.66
C TYR A 249 -6.72 9.86 16.54
N THR A 250 -7.60 9.72 17.55
CA THR A 250 -8.60 8.64 17.63
C THR A 250 -10.03 9.18 17.69
N SER A 251 -10.19 10.50 17.75
CA SER A 251 -11.50 11.17 17.77
C SER A 251 -11.46 12.53 17.06
N LEU A 252 -12.63 13.04 16.71
CA LEU A 252 -12.77 14.38 16.12
C LEU A 252 -12.32 15.47 17.09
N GLU A 253 -12.66 15.33 18.38
CA GLU A 253 -12.29 16.29 19.41
C GLU A 253 -10.77 16.33 19.61
N GLU A 254 -10.11 15.18 19.72
CA GLU A 254 -8.65 15.10 19.81
C GLU A 254 -7.96 15.71 18.59
N CYS A 255 -8.47 15.44 17.39
CA CYS A 255 -7.96 16.04 16.15
C CYS A 255 -8.00 17.58 16.23
N ARG A 256 -9.12 18.15 16.65
CA ARG A 256 -9.29 19.60 16.79
C ARG A 256 -8.39 20.21 17.85
N GLN A 257 -8.24 19.56 19.01
CA GLN A 257 -7.34 20.00 20.07
C GLN A 257 -5.89 20.06 19.56
N LYS A 258 -5.44 19.04 18.85
CA LYS A 258 -4.09 19.00 18.24
C LYS A 258 -3.93 20.06 17.15
N ILE A 259 -4.93 20.32 16.32
CA ILE A 259 -4.91 21.43 15.35
C ILE A 259 -4.73 22.77 16.09
N ALA A 260 -5.48 23.02 17.15
CA ALA A 260 -5.35 24.24 17.94
C ALA A 260 -3.94 24.39 18.57
N GLN A 261 -3.37 23.29 19.06
CA GLN A 261 -1.99 23.26 19.58
C GLN A 261 -0.96 23.61 18.51
N LEU A 262 -1.12 23.09 17.28
CA LEU A 262 -0.22 23.38 16.16
C LEU A 262 -0.34 24.84 15.69
N ARG A 263 -1.54 25.41 15.70
CA ARG A 263 -1.79 26.83 15.41
C ARG A 263 -1.09 27.75 16.42
N ALA A 264 -1.17 27.39 17.71
CA ALA A 264 -0.52 28.11 18.78
C ALA A 264 1.01 27.98 18.78
N ASN A 265 1.56 26.94 18.15
CA ASN A 265 3.00 26.68 18.11
C ASN A 265 3.49 26.34 16.68
N PRO A 266 3.67 27.35 15.81
CA PRO A 266 4.13 27.14 14.44
C PRO A 266 5.50 26.44 14.34
N ALA A 267 6.39 26.66 15.32
CA ALA A 267 7.70 26.00 15.36
C ALA A 267 7.58 24.49 15.62
N LEU A 268 6.63 24.07 16.44
CA LEU A 268 6.32 22.66 16.64
C LEU A 268 5.78 22.04 15.35
N ALA A 269 4.83 22.71 14.69
CA ALA A 269 4.26 22.26 13.43
C ALA A 269 5.36 22.04 12.37
N GLN A 270 6.29 22.99 12.22
CA GLN A 270 7.40 22.87 11.28
C GLN A 270 8.33 21.70 11.62
N ARG A 271 8.69 21.52 12.90
CA ARG A 271 9.52 20.37 13.30
C ARG A 271 8.87 19.02 12.98
N ILE A 272 7.54 18.89 13.19
CA ILE A 272 6.81 17.68 12.86
C ILE A 272 6.82 17.43 11.35
N ALA A 273 6.56 18.47 10.54
CA ALA A 273 6.60 18.38 9.08
C ALA A 273 7.98 17.92 8.58
N ASP A 274 9.04 18.57 9.06
CA ASP A 274 10.42 18.24 8.68
C ASP A 274 10.82 16.82 9.08
N ALA A 275 10.43 16.38 10.27
CA ALA A 275 10.73 15.03 10.76
C ALA A 275 9.93 13.97 9.98
N GLY A 276 8.67 14.25 9.68
CA GLY A 276 7.83 13.39 8.84
C GLY A 276 8.38 13.26 7.43
N GLN A 277 8.74 14.37 6.80
CA GLN A 277 9.35 14.37 5.46
C GLN A 277 10.64 13.54 5.44
N LYS A 278 11.57 13.78 6.37
CA LYS A 278 12.83 13.02 6.47
C LYS A 278 12.60 11.52 6.65
N LEU A 279 11.58 11.14 7.42
CA LEU A 279 11.24 9.73 7.62
C LEU A 279 10.83 9.07 6.29
N VAL A 280 9.88 9.69 5.55
CA VAL A 280 9.35 9.09 4.32
C VAL A 280 10.37 9.12 3.18
N GLU A 281 11.17 10.16 3.07
CA GLU A 281 12.25 10.25 2.09
C GLU A 281 13.27 9.11 2.26
N ARG A 282 13.64 8.82 3.50
CA ARG A 282 14.61 7.77 3.80
C ARG A 282 14.08 6.36 3.60
N GLN A 283 12.77 6.11 3.88
CA GLN A 283 12.28 4.75 4.05
C GLN A 283 11.17 4.33 3.09
N TYR A 284 10.40 5.28 2.54
CA TYR A 284 9.12 5.02 1.87
C TYR A 284 9.03 5.57 0.45
N SER A 285 10.15 6.04 -0.11
CA SER A 285 10.23 6.31 -1.54
C SER A 285 10.06 5.01 -2.35
N PHE A 286 9.53 5.08 -3.56
CA PHE A 286 9.44 3.91 -4.44
C PHE A 286 10.82 3.28 -4.71
N GLU A 287 11.88 4.09 -4.67
CA GLU A 287 13.26 3.58 -4.76
C GLU A 287 13.62 2.68 -3.57
N ALA A 288 13.41 3.15 -2.35
CA ALA A 288 13.67 2.38 -1.15
C ALA A 288 12.78 1.13 -1.04
N LEU A 289 11.52 1.25 -1.47
CA LEU A 289 10.58 0.12 -1.46
C LEU A 289 10.94 -0.93 -2.52
N GLY A 290 11.35 -0.52 -3.73
CA GLY A 290 11.81 -1.46 -4.76
C GLY A 290 12.95 -2.33 -4.27
N GLN A 291 13.91 -1.75 -3.57
CA GLN A 291 15.02 -2.49 -2.95
C GLN A 291 14.52 -3.48 -1.88
N LYS A 292 13.63 -3.03 -0.97
CA LYS A 292 13.05 -3.89 0.07
C LYS A 292 12.26 -5.06 -0.52
N ILE A 293 11.49 -4.81 -1.58
CA ILE A 293 10.72 -5.83 -2.30
C ILE A 293 11.66 -6.88 -2.89
N VAL A 294 12.73 -6.46 -3.54
CA VAL A 294 13.72 -7.38 -4.14
C VAL A 294 14.42 -8.21 -3.08
N TRP A 295 14.81 -7.64 -1.95
CA TRP A 295 15.37 -8.41 -0.83
C TRP A 295 14.38 -9.46 -0.31
N ALA A 296 13.12 -9.07 -0.09
CA ALA A 296 12.08 -10.00 0.36
C ALA A 296 11.79 -11.13 -0.64
N MET A 297 11.91 -10.85 -1.94
CA MET A 297 11.77 -11.87 -2.99
C MET A 297 12.97 -12.81 -3.08
N ALA A 298 14.17 -12.32 -2.75
CA ALA A 298 15.41 -13.11 -2.84
C ALA A 298 15.53 -14.16 -1.73
N GLU A 299 14.94 -13.93 -0.57
CA GLU A 299 14.91 -14.86 0.55
C GLU A 299 14.33 -16.23 0.13
N PRO A 300 14.80 -17.35 0.75
CA PRO A 300 14.29 -18.68 0.45
C PRO A 300 12.75 -18.76 0.57
N LEU A 301 12.11 -19.33 -0.43
CA LEU A 301 10.65 -19.54 -0.43
C LEU A 301 10.33 -20.94 0.10
N ARG A 302 9.18 -21.08 0.75
CA ARG A 302 8.59 -22.39 1.06
C ARG A 302 8.42 -23.19 -0.23
N GLN A 303 8.55 -24.49 -0.15
CA GLN A 303 8.47 -25.35 -1.33
C GLN A 303 7.18 -26.15 -1.34
N PRO A 304 6.56 -26.39 -2.52
CA PRO A 304 5.33 -27.19 -2.62
C PRO A 304 5.44 -28.60 -2.02
N GLN A 305 6.62 -29.24 -2.06
CA GLN A 305 6.86 -30.54 -1.48
C GLN A 305 6.75 -30.59 0.04
N ASP A 306 6.94 -29.45 0.72
CA ASP A 306 6.81 -29.33 2.17
C ASP A 306 5.35 -29.41 2.63
N TYR A 307 4.42 -29.34 1.66
CA TYR A 307 2.97 -29.36 1.86
C TYR A 307 2.33 -30.56 1.12
N PRO A 308 2.44 -31.80 1.63
CA PRO A 308 1.92 -32.97 0.95
C PRO A 308 0.42 -32.84 0.70
N ARG A 309 0.01 -33.23 -0.50
CA ARG A 309 -1.42 -33.25 -0.86
C ARG A 309 -2.16 -34.13 0.13
N THR A 310 -3.23 -33.63 0.71
CA THR A 310 -4.15 -34.45 1.49
C THR A 310 -4.75 -35.58 0.63
N PRO A 311 -5.17 -36.72 1.21
CA PRO A 311 -5.77 -37.81 0.44
C PRO A 311 -6.91 -37.35 -0.49
N LEU A 312 -7.75 -36.43 -0.04
CA LEU A 312 -8.81 -35.81 -0.86
C LEU A 312 -8.27 -34.98 -2.02
N GLN A 313 -7.15 -34.28 -1.84
CA GLN A 313 -6.50 -33.51 -2.91
C GLN A 313 -5.78 -34.40 -3.92
N ARG A 314 -5.46 -35.66 -3.58
CA ARG A 314 -4.91 -36.66 -4.51
C ARG A 314 -5.98 -37.26 -5.42
N LEU A 315 -7.24 -37.29 -4.97
CA LEU A 315 -8.37 -37.85 -5.71
C LEU A 315 -9.00 -36.88 -6.72
N PHE A 316 -8.84 -35.56 -6.53
CA PHE A 316 -9.47 -34.53 -7.35
C PHE A 316 -8.48 -33.52 -7.98
N GLY A 317 -7.20 -33.82 -8.02
CA GLY A 317 -6.12 -32.96 -8.54
C GLY A 317 -5.58 -33.35 -9.90
#